data_b37c90f33d8c2aa00369bc39d09026fa
#
_entry.id   b37c90f33d8c2aa00369bc39d09026fa
#
_cell.length_a   1.000
_cell.length_b   1.000
_cell.length_c   1.000
_cell.angle_alpha   90.00
_cell.angle_beta   90.00
_cell.angle_gamma   90.00
#
_symmetry.space_group_name_H-M   'P 1'
#
loop_
_entity.id
_entity.type
_entity.pdbx_description
1 polymer ?
#
loop_
_entity_poly.entity_id
_entity_poly.type
_entity_poly.pdbx_seq_one_letter_code
_entity_poly.pdbx_strand_id
1 'polypeptide(L)'
;MEPFQSNWQTGVTEQRPELFLLSGKEWSDGISAGFTGRRGGISKAPYDSFNLAYHVEDQPEDVLENRRLLCQQLGFDPKGWVCGEQVHSNHIACVTAEDSGKGWADRASAFQDTDGLITNVPGILLTSFYADCVPLYFIDPVRRVVGLAHAGWKGTVADIAGEMIRTMERQYGSQAADLRAAIGPSIGMGQYEVDERVMEHVDVWTGRLEGNGQVPTYAKSGAPGKTWLDLKQLNRELMIFAGIQPQHIEVSQWCTHERHDLFFSYRADGGRTGRMASWAGIETE
;
A
#
# COMPACT_ATOMS: atom_id res chain seq x y z
N MET A 1 -8.65 4.24 16.59
CA MET A 1 -8.03 5.55 16.20
C MET A 1 -7.53 5.40 14.76
N GLU A 2 -7.57 6.46 13.93
CA GLU A 2 -7.02 6.39 12.55
C GLU A 2 -5.48 6.31 12.62
N PRO A 3 -4.84 5.26 12.08
CA PRO A 3 -3.38 5.12 12.17
C PRO A 3 -2.62 6.04 11.21
N PHE A 4 -3.25 6.47 10.10
CA PHE A 4 -2.65 7.35 9.10
C PHE A 4 -3.02 8.79 9.35
N GLN A 5 -2.10 9.56 9.97
CA GLN A 5 -2.31 10.94 10.37
C GLN A 5 -1.83 11.90 9.28
N SER A 6 -2.73 12.81 8.82
CA SER A 6 -2.35 13.84 7.85
C SER A 6 -1.36 14.83 8.46
N ASN A 7 -0.29 15.14 7.72
CA ASN A 7 0.63 16.23 8.05
C ASN A 7 0.15 17.60 7.57
N TRP A 8 -1.01 17.67 6.92
CA TRP A 8 -1.54 18.89 6.35
C TRP A 8 -2.13 19.79 7.43
N GLN A 9 -1.57 20.98 7.57
CA GLN A 9 -2.13 22.02 8.44
C GLN A 9 -2.96 23.01 7.61
N THR A 10 -4.20 23.25 7.99
CA THR A 10 -5.08 24.25 7.37
C THR A 10 -4.44 25.63 7.51
N GLY A 11 -4.25 26.32 6.38
CA GLY A 11 -3.68 27.67 6.33
C GLY A 11 -2.24 27.77 5.86
N VAL A 12 -1.57 26.66 5.60
CA VAL A 12 -0.24 26.66 4.95
C VAL A 12 -0.44 26.75 3.44
N THR A 13 0.03 27.86 2.84
CA THR A 13 -0.06 28.14 1.40
C THR A 13 1.09 27.57 0.58
N GLU A 14 1.99 26.83 1.19
CA GLU A 14 3.12 26.23 0.51
C GLU A 14 2.71 24.98 -0.26
N GLN A 15 3.26 24.82 -1.46
CA GLN A 15 3.16 23.61 -2.29
C GLN A 15 3.96 22.48 -1.64
N ARG A 16 3.41 21.88 -0.59
CA ARG A 16 3.98 20.70 0.06
C ARG A 16 3.11 19.49 -0.22
N PRO A 17 3.71 18.33 -0.52
CA PRO A 17 2.97 17.08 -0.60
C PRO A 17 2.14 16.81 0.66
N GLU A 18 0.88 16.47 0.46
CA GLU A 18 0.03 16.00 1.54
C GLU A 18 0.36 14.54 1.84
N LEU A 19 0.81 14.28 3.07
CA LEU A 19 1.22 12.96 3.52
C LEU A 19 0.35 12.51 4.67
N PHE A 20 0.03 11.22 4.70
CA PHE A 20 -0.64 10.51 5.77
C PHE A 20 0.39 9.59 6.42
N LEU A 21 1.01 10.06 7.50
CA LEU A 21 2.06 9.33 8.20
C LEU A 21 1.46 8.19 9.01
N LEU A 22 1.97 7.00 8.86
CA LEU A 22 1.63 5.88 9.71
C LEU A 22 2.26 6.14 11.08
N SER A 23 1.40 6.33 12.07
CA SER A 23 1.77 6.75 13.41
C SER A 23 1.49 5.64 14.42
N GLY A 24 2.42 5.41 15.33
CA GLY A 24 2.32 4.42 16.38
C GLY A 24 3.70 4.13 16.94
N LYS A 25 3.77 3.66 18.17
CA LYS A 25 5.05 3.39 18.85
C LYS A 25 5.92 2.41 18.06
N GLU A 26 5.32 1.44 17.42
CA GLU A 26 6.00 0.38 16.66
C GLU A 26 6.55 0.88 15.31
N TRP A 27 6.01 2.01 14.80
CA TRP A 27 6.36 2.61 13.51
C TRP A 27 7.29 3.83 13.63
N SER A 28 7.70 4.20 14.85
CA SER A 28 8.40 5.47 15.12
C SER A 28 9.89 5.33 15.44
N ASP A 29 10.41 4.11 15.57
CA ASP A 29 11.80 3.89 15.95
C ASP A 29 12.71 3.69 14.72
N GLY A 30 13.05 4.81 14.08
CA GLY A 30 13.88 4.83 12.86
C GLY A 30 13.21 4.19 11.65
N ILE A 31 11.85 4.17 11.61
CA ILE A 31 11.06 3.71 10.46
C ILE A 31 10.20 4.85 9.96
N SER A 32 10.27 5.10 8.67
CA SER A 32 9.37 5.99 7.96
C SER A 32 8.38 5.17 7.15
N ALA A 33 7.08 5.33 7.42
CA ALA A 33 6.02 4.68 6.66
C ALA A 33 4.81 5.59 6.53
N GLY A 34 4.09 5.48 5.42
CA GLY A 34 2.89 6.28 5.20
C GLY A 34 2.34 6.20 3.79
N PHE A 35 1.40 7.09 3.51
CA PHE A 35 0.64 7.16 2.26
C PHE A 35 0.53 8.61 1.79
N THR A 36 0.62 8.87 0.48
CA THR A 36 0.48 10.23 -0.06
C THR A 36 -0.98 10.57 -0.32
N GLY A 37 -1.32 11.87 -0.21
CA GLY A 37 -2.53 12.42 -0.80
C GLY A 37 -2.35 12.70 -2.29
N ARG A 38 -3.37 13.37 -2.89
CA ARG A 38 -3.32 13.82 -4.29
C ARG A 38 -2.79 15.25 -4.46
N ARG A 39 -2.56 15.98 -3.35
CA ARG A 39 -2.23 17.42 -3.35
C ARG A 39 -0.74 17.68 -3.15
N GLY A 40 -0.29 18.86 -3.62
CA GLY A 40 1.05 19.38 -3.35
C GLY A 40 2.12 19.00 -4.36
N GLY A 41 1.73 18.45 -5.51
CA GLY A 41 2.60 18.20 -6.65
C GLY A 41 2.41 19.18 -7.79
N ILE A 42 2.98 18.85 -8.95
CA ILE A 42 3.03 19.70 -10.14
C ILE A 42 2.29 19.12 -11.36
N SER A 43 1.84 17.87 -11.31
CA SER A 43 1.06 17.25 -12.39
C SER A 43 -0.22 18.02 -12.67
N LYS A 44 -0.64 18.00 -13.94
CA LYS A 44 -1.85 18.69 -14.41
C LYS A 44 -3.03 17.73 -14.50
N ALA A 45 -4.25 18.28 -14.56
CA ALA A 45 -5.47 17.50 -14.73
C ALA A 45 -5.36 16.53 -15.93
N PRO A 46 -5.82 15.29 -15.80
CA PRO A 46 -6.58 14.71 -14.67
C PRO A 46 -5.72 14.08 -13.56
N TYR A 47 -4.41 14.34 -13.55
CA TYR A 47 -3.44 13.77 -12.59
C TYR A 47 -3.06 14.76 -11.48
N ASP A 48 -3.83 15.82 -11.34
CA ASP A 48 -3.58 16.96 -10.44
C ASP A 48 -3.73 16.57 -8.96
N SER A 49 -2.67 16.80 -8.23
CA SER A 49 -1.38 17.38 -8.63
C SER A 49 -0.18 16.48 -8.30
N PHE A 50 -0.31 15.50 -7.40
CA PHE A 50 0.79 14.71 -6.87
C PHE A 50 0.77 13.26 -7.37
N ASN A 51 0.69 13.09 -8.71
CA ASN A 51 0.83 11.77 -9.32
C ASN A 51 2.28 11.27 -9.25
N LEU A 52 2.47 10.02 -8.80
CA LEU A 52 3.78 9.41 -8.55
C LEU A 52 4.09 8.22 -9.47
N ALA A 53 3.16 7.85 -10.37
CA ALA A 53 3.31 6.67 -11.20
C ALA A 53 3.48 6.99 -12.69
N TYR A 54 4.42 6.27 -13.33
CA TYR A 54 4.70 6.38 -14.76
C TYR A 54 3.76 5.56 -15.66
N HIS A 55 2.91 4.70 -15.09
CA HIS A 55 2.01 3.85 -15.91
C HIS A 55 0.68 4.52 -16.26
N VAL A 56 0.55 5.81 -16.00
CA VAL A 56 -0.55 6.67 -16.45
C VAL A 56 -0.03 7.66 -17.49
N GLU A 57 -0.94 8.27 -18.26
CA GLU A 57 -0.60 9.18 -19.37
C GLU A 57 -0.26 10.61 -18.86
N ASP A 58 0.54 10.71 -17.80
CA ASP A 58 1.06 11.98 -17.28
C ASP A 58 2.43 12.30 -17.89
N GLN A 59 2.91 13.55 -17.71
CA GLN A 59 4.23 13.95 -18.18
C GLN A 59 5.30 13.29 -17.27
N PRO A 60 6.26 12.53 -17.86
CA PRO A 60 7.28 11.86 -17.05
C PRO A 60 8.12 12.80 -16.19
N GLU A 61 8.36 14.01 -16.66
CA GLU A 61 9.12 15.04 -15.94
C GLU A 61 8.38 15.49 -14.68
N ASP A 62 7.05 15.66 -14.78
CA ASP A 62 6.20 16.05 -13.65
C ASP A 62 6.17 14.92 -12.59
N VAL A 63 6.08 13.66 -13.03
CA VAL A 63 6.14 12.49 -12.14
C VAL A 63 7.49 12.41 -11.42
N LEU A 64 8.59 12.61 -12.16
CA LEU A 64 9.94 12.60 -11.55
C LEU A 64 10.11 13.70 -10.52
N GLU A 65 9.60 14.90 -10.80
CA GLU A 65 9.64 16.01 -9.85
C GLU A 65 8.79 15.74 -8.61
N ASN A 66 7.57 15.18 -8.78
CA ASN A 66 6.73 14.77 -7.66
C ASN A 66 7.44 13.74 -6.75
N ARG A 67 8.13 12.76 -7.33
CA ARG A 67 8.95 11.79 -6.58
C ARG A 67 10.08 12.47 -5.82
N ARG A 68 10.74 13.47 -6.43
CA ARG A 68 11.79 14.26 -5.77
C ARG A 68 11.23 15.01 -4.57
N LEU A 69 10.07 15.67 -4.72
CA LEU A 69 9.38 16.34 -3.63
C LEU A 69 9.05 15.40 -2.48
N LEU A 70 8.59 14.17 -2.79
CA LEU A 70 8.33 13.15 -1.76
C LEU A 70 9.61 12.79 -1.01
N CYS A 71 10.68 12.41 -1.71
CA CYS A 71 11.96 12.05 -1.08
C CYS A 71 12.50 13.20 -0.22
N GLN A 72 12.46 14.43 -0.72
CA GLN A 72 12.88 15.62 0.03
C GLN A 72 12.09 15.79 1.33
N GLN A 73 10.77 15.61 1.28
CA GLN A 73 9.92 15.77 2.47
C GLN A 73 10.12 14.65 3.49
N LEU A 74 10.46 13.44 3.03
CA LEU A 74 10.74 12.30 3.90
C LEU A 74 12.19 12.25 4.41
N GLY A 75 13.11 13.06 3.85
CA GLY A 75 14.52 13.03 4.20
C GLY A 75 15.30 11.85 3.62
N PHE A 76 14.74 11.16 2.59
CA PHE A 76 15.42 10.06 1.89
C PHE A 76 16.17 10.54 0.65
N ASP A 77 17.33 9.96 0.39
CA ASP A 77 18.04 10.16 -0.89
C ASP A 77 17.21 9.50 -2.01
N PRO A 78 16.91 10.19 -3.13
CA PRO A 78 16.29 9.60 -4.31
C PRO A 78 16.95 8.30 -4.79
N LYS A 79 18.25 8.13 -4.57
CA LYS A 79 18.97 6.89 -4.86
C LYS A 79 18.47 5.70 -4.04
N GLY A 80 17.90 5.93 -2.85
CA GLY A 80 17.31 4.88 -2.03
C GLY A 80 15.94 4.39 -2.51
N TRP A 81 15.32 5.07 -3.45
CA TRP A 81 14.02 4.69 -4.00
C TRP A 81 14.05 3.31 -4.66
N VAL A 82 13.05 2.47 -4.35
CA VAL A 82 12.83 1.19 -5.02
C VAL A 82 11.35 0.93 -5.18
N CYS A 83 10.91 0.55 -6.39
CA CYS A 83 9.53 0.12 -6.63
C CYS A 83 9.43 -1.11 -7.53
N GLY A 84 8.26 -1.75 -7.51
CA GLY A 84 7.87 -2.84 -8.42
C GLY A 84 7.01 -2.35 -9.58
N GLU A 85 7.06 -3.08 -10.69
CA GLU A 85 6.07 -2.99 -11.76
C GLU A 85 4.88 -3.88 -11.37
N GLN A 86 3.82 -3.23 -10.85
CA GLN A 86 2.66 -3.88 -10.24
C GLN A 86 1.74 -4.49 -11.30
N VAL A 87 1.51 -5.78 -11.22
CA VAL A 87 0.69 -6.57 -12.16
C VAL A 87 -0.50 -7.24 -11.46
N HIS A 88 -0.73 -6.92 -10.20
CA HIS A 88 -1.75 -7.53 -9.32
C HIS A 88 -1.47 -9.02 -9.06
N SER A 89 -0.21 -9.37 -8.92
CA SER A 89 0.27 -10.71 -8.52
C SER A 89 0.40 -10.82 -6.98
N ASN A 90 1.02 -11.91 -6.52
CA ASN A 90 1.47 -12.06 -5.14
C ASN A 90 3.00 -12.21 -5.04
N HIS A 91 3.73 -11.81 -6.07
CA HIS A 91 5.18 -11.91 -6.07
C HIS A 91 5.82 -10.85 -5.17
N ILE A 92 6.74 -11.30 -4.30
CA ILE A 92 7.47 -10.47 -3.33
C ILE A 92 8.95 -10.49 -3.69
N ALA A 93 9.56 -9.32 -3.87
CA ALA A 93 11.00 -9.18 -4.09
C ALA A 93 11.72 -8.76 -2.79
N CYS A 94 12.87 -9.38 -2.54
CA CYS A 94 13.80 -9.00 -1.48
C CYS A 94 14.75 -7.93 -2.02
N VAL A 95 14.72 -6.76 -1.43
CA VAL A 95 15.49 -5.60 -1.88
C VAL A 95 16.77 -5.48 -1.08
N THR A 96 17.89 -5.38 -1.78
CA THR A 96 19.24 -5.21 -1.23
C THR A 96 19.78 -3.80 -1.52
N ALA A 97 20.96 -3.47 -0.99
CA ALA A 97 21.62 -2.19 -1.29
C ALA A 97 21.96 -2.02 -2.79
N GLU A 98 22.17 -3.14 -3.51
CA GLU A 98 22.48 -3.14 -4.96
C GLU A 98 21.27 -2.75 -5.83
N ASP A 99 20.08 -2.81 -5.26
CA ASP A 99 18.82 -2.49 -5.93
C ASP A 99 18.44 -1.01 -5.83
N SER A 100 19.28 -0.21 -5.18
CA SER A 100 19.06 1.23 -5.01
C SER A 100 18.81 1.93 -6.34
N GLY A 101 17.74 2.73 -6.41
CA GLY A 101 17.33 3.49 -7.59
C GLY A 101 16.46 2.71 -8.58
N LYS A 102 16.17 1.43 -8.35
CA LYS A 102 15.30 0.66 -9.24
C LYS A 102 13.88 1.23 -9.29
N GLY A 103 13.45 1.57 -10.52
CA GLY A 103 12.14 2.15 -10.78
C GLY A 103 12.03 3.65 -10.46
N TRP A 104 13.13 4.33 -10.10
CA TRP A 104 13.13 5.77 -9.80
C TRP A 104 12.73 6.64 -10.99
N ALA A 105 13.41 6.50 -12.11
CA ALA A 105 13.27 7.36 -13.27
C ALA A 105 12.48 6.74 -14.42
N ASP A 106 12.25 5.43 -14.38
CA ASP A 106 11.55 4.69 -15.42
C ASP A 106 10.95 3.37 -14.89
N ARG A 107 10.01 2.81 -15.65
CA ARG A 107 9.36 1.54 -15.32
C ARG A 107 10.22 0.31 -15.61
N ALA A 108 11.12 0.41 -16.58
CA ALA A 108 11.90 -0.75 -17.05
C ALA A 108 12.92 -1.20 -16.01
N SER A 109 13.47 -0.27 -15.22
CA SER A 109 14.41 -0.55 -14.13
C SER A 109 13.73 -1.03 -12.84
N ALA A 110 12.41 -0.93 -12.71
CA ALA A 110 11.67 -1.45 -11.55
C ALA A 110 11.77 -2.98 -11.47
N PHE A 111 11.51 -3.55 -10.30
CA PHE A 111 11.32 -4.99 -10.17
C PHE A 111 10.12 -5.42 -11.00
N GLN A 112 10.35 -6.20 -12.05
CA GLN A 112 9.28 -6.63 -12.96
C GLN A 112 8.34 -7.63 -12.28
N ASP A 113 7.05 -7.62 -12.67
CA ASP A 113 6.00 -8.53 -12.19
C ASP A 113 5.89 -8.61 -10.66
N THR A 114 6.14 -7.49 -9.96
CA THR A 114 6.32 -7.46 -8.51
C THR A 114 5.31 -6.53 -7.84
N ASP A 115 4.53 -7.07 -6.92
CA ASP A 115 3.51 -6.35 -6.14
C ASP A 115 3.88 -6.22 -4.65
N GLY A 116 4.96 -6.86 -4.20
CA GLY A 116 5.47 -6.71 -2.84
C GLY A 116 6.98 -6.59 -2.77
N LEU A 117 7.46 -5.82 -1.80
CA LEU A 117 8.87 -5.52 -1.58
C LEU A 117 9.20 -5.68 -0.10
N ILE A 118 10.36 -6.25 0.23
CA ILE A 118 10.86 -6.32 1.61
C ILE A 118 12.34 -5.94 1.67
N THR A 119 12.75 -5.29 2.76
CA THR A 119 14.15 -4.96 3.02
C THR A 119 14.46 -4.83 4.51
N ASN A 120 15.72 -5.05 4.86
CA ASN A 120 16.31 -4.66 6.14
C ASN A 120 17.46 -3.64 5.98
N VAL A 121 17.59 -3.06 4.79
CA VAL A 121 18.67 -2.13 4.45
C VAL A 121 18.29 -0.70 4.80
N PRO A 122 18.98 0.00 5.73
CA PRO A 122 18.76 1.41 5.99
C PRO A 122 18.99 2.27 4.73
N GLY A 123 18.21 3.34 4.58
CA GLY A 123 18.28 4.25 3.45
C GLY A 123 17.54 3.78 2.19
N ILE A 124 17.07 2.55 2.13
CA ILE A 124 16.13 2.08 1.08
C ILE A 124 14.72 2.56 1.40
N LEU A 125 14.07 3.16 0.41
CA LEU A 125 12.66 3.58 0.45
C LEU A 125 11.85 2.70 -0.50
N LEU A 126 11.16 1.70 0.05
CA LEU A 126 10.21 0.89 -0.70
C LEU A 126 8.99 1.71 -1.06
N THR A 127 8.52 1.63 -2.31
CA THR A 127 7.34 2.38 -2.77
C THR A 127 6.45 1.54 -3.66
N SER A 128 5.13 1.79 -3.58
CA SER A 128 4.12 1.18 -4.44
C SER A 128 3.01 2.19 -4.74
N PHE A 129 2.23 1.99 -5.81
CA PHE A 129 1.33 3.01 -6.36
C PHE A 129 -0.13 2.54 -6.33
N TYR A 130 -1.05 3.49 -6.05
CA TYR A 130 -2.45 3.18 -5.78
C TYR A 130 -3.43 4.22 -6.34
N ALA A 131 -4.58 3.72 -6.75
CA ALA A 131 -5.85 4.42 -6.82
C ALA A 131 -6.91 3.35 -6.52
N ASP A 132 -7.37 3.28 -5.27
CA ASP A 132 -8.32 2.35 -4.66
C ASP A 132 -7.79 1.02 -4.14
N CYS A 133 -6.75 0.39 -4.74
CA CYS A 133 -6.17 -0.85 -4.20
C CYS A 133 -5.61 -0.64 -2.79
N VAL A 134 -5.46 -1.74 -2.04
CA VAL A 134 -5.12 -1.73 -0.62
C VAL A 134 -3.61 -1.77 -0.41
N PRO A 135 -3.01 -0.77 0.25
CA PRO A 135 -1.61 -0.83 0.69
C PRO A 135 -1.51 -1.64 1.98
N LEU A 136 -0.62 -2.63 1.98
CA LEU A 136 -0.31 -3.45 3.14
C LEU A 136 1.12 -3.17 3.60
N TYR A 137 1.26 -2.85 4.88
CA TYR A 137 2.54 -2.55 5.54
C TYR A 137 2.86 -3.63 6.54
N PHE A 138 4.13 -4.01 6.60
CA PHE A 138 4.64 -5.01 7.54
C PHE A 138 5.94 -4.52 8.16
N ILE A 139 6.11 -4.79 9.44
CA ILE A 139 7.37 -4.56 10.15
C ILE A 139 7.67 -5.74 11.07
N ASP A 140 8.92 -6.19 11.05
CA ASP A 140 9.49 -7.00 12.12
C ASP A 140 10.35 -6.06 13.00
N PRO A 141 9.87 -5.65 14.18
CA PRO A 141 10.62 -4.75 15.04
C PRO A 141 11.85 -5.43 15.68
N VAL A 142 11.88 -6.76 15.75
CA VAL A 142 13.00 -7.52 16.33
C VAL A 142 14.16 -7.60 15.36
N ARG A 143 13.88 -7.81 14.06
CA ARG A 143 14.89 -7.99 13.01
C ARG A 143 15.10 -6.74 12.18
N ARG A 144 14.33 -5.68 12.46
CA ARG A 144 14.34 -4.41 11.71
C ARG A 144 14.16 -4.66 10.20
N VAL A 145 13.08 -5.35 9.85
CA VAL A 145 12.67 -5.60 8.45
C VAL A 145 11.38 -4.84 8.17
N VAL A 146 11.29 -4.18 7.03
CA VAL A 146 10.07 -3.54 6.56
C VAL A 146 9.59 -4.23 5.27
N GLY A 147 8.27 -4.33 5.12
CA GLY A 147 7.63 -4.87 3.94
C GLY A 147 6.46 -3.99 3.49
N LEU A 148 6.26 -3.92 2.18
CA LEU A 148 5.20 -3.17 1.54
C LEU A 148 4.58 -4.00 0.42
N ALA A 149 3.25 -4.13 0.38
CA ALA A 149 2.56 -4.87 -0.67
C ALA A 149 1.34 -4.15 -1.22
N HIS A 150 1.12 -4.30 -2.53
CA HIS A 150 -0.02 -3.80 -3.26
C HIS A 150 -1.08 -4.90 -3.40
N ALA A 151 -2.19 -4.76 -2.70
CA ALA A 151 -3.27 -5.73 -2.68
C ALA A 151 -4.53 -5.19 -3.39
N GLY A 152 -4.57 -5.29 -4.72
CA GLY A 152 -5.84 -5.28 -5.44
C GLY A 152 -6.58 -6.61 -5.20
N TRP A 153 -7.83 -6.75 -5.66
CA TRP A 153 -8.60 -7.97 -5.41
C TRP A 153 -7.89 -9.25 -5.89
N LYS A 154 -7.18 -9.21 -7.02
CA LYS A 154 -6.41 -10.36 -7.54
C LYS A 154 -5.26 -10.74 -6.61
N GLY A 155 -4.44 -9.77 -6.20
CA GLY A 155 -3.34 -10.00 -5.25
C GLY A 155 -3.85 -10.49 -3.89
N THR A 156 -4.99 -9.95 -3.43
CA THR A 156 -5.66 -10.38 -2.20
C THR A 156 -6.06 -11.86 -2.26
N VAL A 157 -6.79 -12.27 -3.30
CA VAL A 157 -7.21 -13.68 -3.42
C VAL A 157 -6.07 -14.64 -3.77
N ALA A 158 -4.96 -14.11 -4.32
CA ALA A 158 -3.71 -14.83 -4.50
C ALA A 158 -2.85 -14.89 -3.22
N ASP A 159 -3.37 -14.39 -2.09
CA ASP A 159 -2.72 -14.41 -0.77
C ASP A 159 -1.39 -13.63 -0.70
N ILE A 160 -1.35 -12.42 -1.26
CA ILE A 160 -0.15 -11.59 -1.18
C ILE A 160 0.24 -11.27 0.27
N ALA A 161 -0.74 -11.13 1.17
CA ALA A 161 -0.48 -10.89 2.60
C ALA A 161 0.24 -12.08 3.24
N GLY A 162 -0.25 -13.29 3.03
CA GLY A 162 0.40 -14.51 3.53
C GLY A 162 1.76 -14.76 2.87
N GLU A 163 1.90 -14.48 1.56
CA GLU A 163 3.19 -14.62 0.88
C GLU A 163 4.24 -13.64 1.40
N MET A 164 3.84 -12.41 1.74
CA MET A 164 4.72 -11.44 2.41
C MET A 164 5.23 -12.01 3.74
N ILE A 165 4.35 -12.52 4.59
CA ILE A 165 4.70 -13.08 5.89
C ILE A 165 5.66 -14.27 5.72
N ARG A 166 5.31 -15.23 4.86
CA ARG A 166 6.17 -16.39 4.54
C ARG A 166 7.53 -15.99 3.99
N THR A 167 7.58 -14.92 3.19
CA THR A 167 8.85 -14.42 2.64
C THR A 167 9.70 -13.75 3.72
N MET A 168 9.11 -12.97 4.64
CA MET A 168 9.82 -12.43 5.80
C MET A 168 10.36 -13.55 6.70
N GLU A 169 9.59 -14.63 6.91
CA GLU A 169 10.04 -15.81 7.65
C GLU A 169 11.23 -16.50 6.97
N ARG A 170 11.13 -16.79 5.67
CA ARG A 170 12.17 -17.49 4.90
C ARG A 170 13.47 -16.67 4.80
N GLN A 171 13.37 -15.37 4.58
CA GLN A 171 14.54 -14.52 4.27
C GLN A 171 15.21 -13.96 5.51
N TYR A 172 14.43 -13.62 6.53
CA TYR A 172 14.93 -12.93 7.72
C TYR A 172 14.71 -13.71 9.02
N GLY A 173 14.04 -14.86 8.96
CA GLY A 173 13.67 -15.65 10.14
C GLY A 173 12.64 -14.95 11.03
N SER A 174 11.85 -14.03 10.46
CA SER A 174 10.76 -13.35 11.16
C SER A 174 9.76 -14.37 11.70
N GLN A 175 9.08 -14.03 12.79
CA GLN A 175 7.99 -14.85 13.33
C GLN A 175 6.68 -14.08 13.14
N ALA A 176 5.68 -14.71 12.54
CA ALA A 176 4.39 -14.06 12.27
C ALA A 176 3.78 -13.39 13.52
N ALA A 177 3.94 -14.00 14.70
CA ALA A 177 3.44 -13.47 15.97
C ALA A 177 4.13 -12.18 16.42
N ASP A 178 5.38 -11.93 15.99
CA ASP A 178 6.14 -10.72 16.32
C ASP A 178 5.85 -9.58 15.36
N LEU A 179 5.35 -9.89 14.15
CA LEU A 179 5.08 -8.88 13.13
C LEU A 179 4.01 -7.87 13.58
N ARG A 180 4.20 -6.65 13.10
CA ARG A 180 3.18 -5.58 13.12
C ARG A 180 2.79 -5.29 11.67
N ALA A 181 1.52 -5.05 11.47
CA ALA A 181 0.98 -4.73 10.15
C ALA A 181 0.05 -3.52 10.19
N ALA A 182 -0.02 -2.81 9.08
CA ALA A 182 -1.03 -1.78 8.87
C ALA A 182 -1.65 -1.92 7.48
N ILE A 183 -2.92 -1.59 7.39
CA ILE A 183 -3.69 -1.53 6.14
C ILE A 183 -4.04 -0.07 5.89
N GLY A 184 -3.53 0.48 4.78
CA GLY A 184 -3.61 1.91 4.49
C GLY A 184 -4.91 2.37 3.84
N PRO A 185 -4.99 3.68 3.51
CA PRO A 185 -6.10 4.27 2.78
C PRO A 185 -6.36 3.55 1.46
N SER A 186 -7.61 3.17 1.21
CA SER A 186 -8.04 2.44 0.00
C SER A 186 -9.56 2.55 -0.17
N ILE A 187 -10.12 1.98 -1.21
CA ILE A 187 -11.58 1.98 -1.40
C ILE A 187 -12.28 1.24 -0.26
N GLY A 188 -13.32 1.84 0.32
CA GLY A 188 -14.12 1.24 1.38
C GLY A 188 -15.23 0.34 0.83
N MET A 189 -15.75 -0.57 1.68
CA MET A 189 -16.82 -1.50 1.32
C MET A 189 -18.01 -0.81 0.64
N GLY A 190 -18.47 0.32 1.16
CA GLY A 190 -19.64 1.04 0.63
C GLY A 190 -19.49 1.61 -0.78
N GLN A 191 -18.29 1.56 -1.34
CA GLN A 191 -17.96 2.05 -2.69
C GLN A 191 -17.39 0.96 -3.60
N TYR A 192 -17.24 -0.27 -3.07
CA TYR A 192 -16.62 -1.37 -3.81
C TYR A 192 -17.60 -2.52 -4.03
N GLU A 193 -18.54 -2.28 -4.95
CA GLU A 193 -19.45 -3.32 -5.45
C GLU A 193 -18.72 -4.14 -6.53
N VAL A 194 -18.77 -5.46 -6.39
CA VAL A 194 -18.15 -6.45 -7.28
C VAL A 194 -19.20 -7.44 -7.80
N ASP A 195 -18.86 -8.17 -8.85
CA ASP A 195 -19.69 -9.21 -9.45
C ASP A 195 -19.32 -10.63 -8.97
N GLU A 196 -20.08 -11.62 -9.43
CA GLU A 196 -19.87 -13.04 -9.11
C GLU A 196 -18.46 -13.51 -9.49
N ARG A 197 -17.89 -13.01 -10.59
CA ARG A 197 -16.54 -13.37 -11.03
C ARG A 197 -15.47 -13.08 -9.96
N VAL A 198 -15.60 -11.99 -9.23
CA VAL A 198 -14.70 -11.65 -8.12
C VAL A 198 -15.01 -12.54 -6.92
N MET A 199 -16.31 -12.73 -6.62
CA MET A 199 -16.73 -13.48 -5.45
C MET A 199 -16.38 -14.97 -5.53
N GLU A 200 -16.42 -15.60 -6.70
CA GLU A 200 -15.95 -16.99 -6.90
C GLU A 200 -14.54 -17.24 -6.35
N HIS A 201 -13.65 -16.25 -6.46
CA HIS A 201 -12.30 -16.33 -5.93
C HIS A 201 -12.23 -16.02 -4.43
N VAL A 202 -13.07 -15.10 -3.95
CA VAL A 202 -13.16 -14.74 -2.53
C VAL A 202 -13.76 -15.90 -1.72
N ASP A 203 -14.75 -16.61 -2.25
CA ASP A 203 -15.45 -17.71 -1.57
C ASP A 203 -14.52 -18.91 -1.27
N VAL A 204 -13.45 -19.08 -2.04
CA VAL A 204 -12.38 -20.05 -1.70
C VAL A 204 -11.77 -19.73 -0.35
N TRP A 205 -11.56 -18.44 -0.05
CA TRP A 205 -11.04 -17.99 1.24
C TRP A 205 -12.09 -18.03 2.32
N THR A 206 -13.36 -17.71 2.01
CA THR A 206 -14.48 -17.85 2.95
C THR A 206 -14.49 -19.24 3.57
N GLY A 207 -14.45 -20.30 2.74
CA GLY A 207 -14.43 -21.67 3.23
C GLY A 207 -13.19 -22.03 4.06
N ARG A 208 -12.01 -21.48 3.74
CA ARG A 208 -10.78 -21.71 4.52
C ARG A 208 -10.82 -21.01 5.87
N LEU A 209 -11.28 -19.78 5.92
CA LEU A 209 -11.39 -18.97 7.13
C LEU A 209 -12.43 -19.55 8.09
N GLU A 210 -13.59 -19.96 7.60
CA GLU A 210 -14.63 -20.65 8.37
C GLU A 210 -14.14 -21.99 8.90
N GLY A 211 -13.41 -22.77 8.09
CA GLY A 211 -12.78 -24.00 8.52
C GLY A 211 -11.74 -23.82 9.63
N ASN A 212 -11.17 -22.61 9.77
CA ASN A 212 -10.28 -22.22 10.86
C ASN A 212 -11.00 -21.53 12.03
N GLY A 213 -12.34 -21.52 12.03
CA GLY A 213 -13.17 -20.94 13.11
C GLY A 213 -13.33 -19.42 13.05
N GLN A 214 -12.93 -18.78 11.95
CA GLN A 214 -13.20 -17.35 11.72
C GLN A 214 -14.60 -17.17 11.15
N VAL A 215 -15.26 -16.05 11.48
CA VAL A 215 -16.54 -15.65 10.89
C VAL A 215 -16.27 -14.49 9.93
N PRO A 216 -16.30 -14.72 8.60
CA PRO A 216 -16.00 -13.67 7.64
C PRO A 216 -17.00 -12.50 7.71
N THR A 217 -16.48 -11.28 7.72
CA THR A 217 -17.30 -10.04 7.82
C THR A 217 -17.03 -9.05 6.69
N TYR A 218 -16.25 -9.46 5.70
CA TYR A 218 -15.80 -8.60 4.59
C TYR A 218 -16.75 -8.53 3.40
N ALA A 219 -17.90 -9.19 3.43
CA ALA A 219 -18.84 -9.19 2.31
C ALA A 219 -20.28 -8.93 2.76
N LYS A 220 -21.04 -8.17 1.96
CA LYS A 220 -22.45 -7.88 2.18
C LYS A 220 -23.19 -7.93 0.86
N SER A 221 -24.36 -8.57 0.83
CA SER A 221 -25.22 -8.64 -0.35
C SER A 221 -25.55 -7.25 -0.91
N GLY A 222 -25.36 -7.09 -2.21
CA GLY A 222 -25.71 -5.92 -3.01
C GLY A 222 -26.95 -6.15 -3.87
N ALA A 223 -26.98 -5.52 -5.06
CA ALA A 223 -27.98 -5.78 -6.08
C ALA A 223 -27.89 -7.24 -6.58
N PRO A 224 -28.92 -7.80 -7.28
CA PRO A 224 -28.86 -9.15 -7.84
C PRO A 224 -27.56 -9.38 -8.64
N GLY A 225 -26.78 -10.42 -8.29
CA GLY A 225 -25.48 -10.75 -8.88
C GLY A 225 -24.35 -9.81 -8.46
N LYS A 226 -24.53 -9.01 -7.41
CA LYS A 226 -23.54 -8.06 -6.88
C LYS A 226 -23.32 -8.25 -5.39
N THR A 227 -22.10 -7.92 -4.95
CA THR A 227 -21.69 -7.98 -3.54
C THR A 227 -20.83 -6.76 -3.22
N TRP A 228 -21.10 -6.15 -2.07
CA TRP A 228 -20.22 -5.14 -1.49
C TRP A 228 -19.07 -5.85 -0.78
N LEU A 229 -17.83 -5.61 -1.20
CA LEU A 229 -16.63 -6.29 -0.71
C LEU A 229 -15.73 -5.32 0.06
N ASP A 230 -15.35 -5.67 1.28
CA ASP A 230 -14.33 -4.99 2.07
C ASP A 230 -12.96 -5.66 1.89
N LEU A 231 -12.17 -5.13 0.95
CA LEU A 231 -10.82 -5.65 0.72
C LEU A 231 -9.88 -5.41 1.91
N LYS A 232 -10.08 -4.34 2.68
CA LYS A 232 -9.27 -4.09 3.90
C LYS A 232 -9.53 -5.17 4.93
N GLN A 233 -10.80 -5.45 5.20
CA GLN A 233 -11.19 -6.47 6.16
C GLN A 233 -10.76 -7.87 5.69
N LEU A 234 -10.91 -8.20 4.40
CA LEU A 234 -10.44 -9.48 3.86
C LEU A 234 -8.92 -9.64 4.05
N ASN A 235 -8.11 -8.63 3.69
CA ASN A 235 -6.66 -8.69 3.91
C ASN A 235 -6.31 -8.81 5.40
N ARG A 236 -7.05 -8.14 6.29
CA ARG A 236 -6.88 -8.29 7.73
C ARG A 236 -7.12 -9.74 8.18
N GLU A 237 -8.17 -10.36 7.71
CA GLU A 237 -8.48 -11.76 8.07
C GLU A 237 -7.44 -12.73 7.50
N LEU A 238 -6.91 -12.48 6.29
CA LEU A 238 -5.80 -13.25 5.72
C LEU A 238 -4.50 -13.09 6.52
N MET A 239 -4.18 -11.88 7.01
CA MET A 239 -3.03 -11.66 7.89
C MET A 239 -3.16 -12.44 9.21
N ILE A 240 -4.36 -12.46 9.81
CA ILE A 240 -4.64 -13.23 11.03
C ILE A 240 -4.50 -14.72 10.74
N PHE A 241 -5.06 -15.20 9.63
CA PHE A 241 -4.94 -16.59 9.20
C PHE A 241 -3.49 -17.00 8.99
N ALA A 242 -2.64 -16.09 8.50
CA ALA A 242 -1.20 -16.31 8.33
C ALA A 242 -0.39 -16.14 9.64
N GLY A 243 -1.02 -15.85 10.78
CA GLY A 243 -0.41 -15.91 12.10
C GLY A 243 -0.07 -14.56 12.74
N ILE A 244 -0.37 -13.42 12.11
CA ILE A 244 -0.25 -12.10 12.78
C ILE A 244 -1.35 -11.99 13.86
N GLN A 245 -0.98 -11.53 15.03
CA GLN A 245 -1.94 -11.35 16.13
C GLN A 245 -2.92 -10.21 15.79
N PRO A 246 -4.24 -10.37 16.03
CA PRO A 246 -5.26 -9.38 15.65
C PRO A 246 -5.02 -7.96 16.18
N GLN A 247 -4.41 -7.83 17.37
CA GLN A 247 -4.07 -6.54 17.99
C GLN A 247 -2.81 -5.90 17.39
N HIS A 248 -2.07 -6.61 16.55
CA HIS A 248 -0.91 -6.12 15.83
C HIS A 248 -1.25 -5.60 14.43
N ILE A 249 -2.53 -5.53 14.08
CA ILE A 249 -2.99 -5.08 12.76
C ILE A 249 -3.80 -3.81 12.92
N GLU A 250 -3.28 -2.71 12.40
CA GLU A 250 -3.96 -1.42 12.34
C GLU A 250 -4.66 -1.26 10.98
N VAL A 251 -5.86 -0.67 10.96
CA VAL A 251 -6.66 -0.52 9.73
C VAL A 251 -7.13 0.91 9.57
N SER A 252 -6.75 1.54 8.46
CA SER A 252 -7.21 2.88 8.10
C SER A 252 -8.71 2.91 7.82
N GLN A 253 -9.37 3.93 8.30
CA GLN A 253 -10.77 4.23 8.01
C GLN A 253 -10.95 5.10 6.76
N TRP A 254 -9.86 5.65 6.19
CA TRP A 254 -9.92 6.44 4.99
C TRP A 254 -10.42 5.63 3.79
N CYS A 255 -11.45 6.16 3.11
CA CYS A 255 -11.93 5.64 1.82
C CYS A 255 -11.48 6.58 0.70
N THR A 256 -10.69 6.08 -0.24
CA THR A 256 -10.15 6.87 -1.35
C THR A 256 -11.23 7.42 -2.27
N HIS A 257 -12.30 6.67 -2.48
CA HIS A 257 -13.45 7.10 -3.27
C HIS A 257 -14.27 8.20 -2.58
N GLU A 258 -14.56 8.07 -1.28
CA GLU A 258 -15.34 9.05 -0.53
C GLU A 258 -14.56 10.34 -0.27
N ARG A 259 -13.23 10.20 -0.07
CA ARG A 259 -12.33 11.33 0.13
C ARG A 259 -11.56 11.64 -1.14
N HIS A 260 -12.29 11.74 -2.25
CA HIS A 260 -11.78 12.14 -3.56
C HIS A 260 -11.13 13.53 -3.56
N ASP A 261 -11.44 14.35 -2.57
CA ASP A 261 -10.77 15.61 -2.29
C ASP A 261 -9.31 15.43 -1.81
N LEU A 262 -8.99 14.29 -1.20
CA LEU A 262 -7.66 13.97 -0.64
C LEU A 262 -6.89 12.93 -1.46
N PHE A 263 -7.59 12.03 -2.16
CA PHE A 263 -7.00 10.87 -2.82
C PHE A 263 -7.44 10.76 -4.28
N PHE A 264 -6.60 10.21 -5.12
CA PHE A 264 -7.02 9.70 -6.44
C PHE A 264 -7.84 8.43 -6.26
N SER A 265 -8.91 8.28 -7.07
CA SER A 265 -9.73 7.08 -7.07
C SER A 265 -10.01 6.63 -8.50
N TYR A 266 -9.55 5.44 -8.85
CA TYR A 266 -9.82 4.83 -10.15
C TYR A 266 -11.32 4.65 -10.40
N ARG A 267 -12.05 4.24 -9.34
CA ARG A 267 -13.50 4.02 -9.38
C ARG A 267 -14.27 5.33 -9.55
N ALA A 268 -13.89 6.38 -8.82
CA ALA A 268 -14.55 7.68 -8.89
C ALA A 268 -14.29 8.40 -10.22
N ASP A 269 -13.05 8.31 -10.72
CA ASP A 269 -12.61 9.04 -11.93
C ASP A 269 -12.79 8.23 -13.23
N GLY A 270 -13.46 7.08 -13.19
CA GLY A 270 -13.69 6.27 -14.39
C GLY A 270 -12.41 5.75 -15.04
N GLY A 271 -11.34 5.55 -14.26
CA GLY A 271 -10.08 4.95 -14.70
C GLY A 271 -8.97 5.93 -15.06
N ARG A 272 -9.27 7.20 -15.34
CA ARG A 272 -8.29 8.20 -15.76
C ARG A 272 -7.94 9.15 -14.61
N THR A 273 -6.95 8.79 -13.83
CA THR A 273 -6.54 9.54 -12.63
C THR A 273 -5.08 9.25 -12.27
N GLY A 274 -4.51 10.08 -11.40
CA GLY A 274 -3.17 9.88 -10.85
C GLY A 274 -3.08 8.67 -9.91
N ARG A 275 -1.88 8.46 -9.36
CA ARG A 275 -1.62 7.43 -8.36
C ARG A 275 -0.95 8.04 -7.14
N MET A 276 -1.50 7.76 -5.95
CA MET A 276 -0.80 7.93 -4.69
C MET A 276 0.32 6.91 -4.58
N ALA A 277 1.26 7.16 -3.67
CA ALA A 277 2.23 6.15 -3.25
C ALA A 277 2.08 5.80 -1.77
N SER A 278 2.28 4.52 -1.45
CA SER A 278 2.71 4.11 -0.13
C SER A 278 4.23 4.08 -0.07
N TRP A 279 4.79 4.26 1.11
CA TRP A 279 6.21 4.07 1.34
C TRP A 279 6.46 3.36 2.67
N ALA A 280 7.57 2.62 2.71
CA ALA A 280 8.16 2.09 3.94
C ALA A 280 9.67 2.07 3.79
N GLY A 281 10.39 2.56 4.81
CA GLY A 281 11.85 2.58 4.80
C GLY A 281 12.42 2.63 6.20
N ILE A 282 13.67 2.18 6.33
CA ILE A 282 14.48 2.28 7.56
C ILE A 282 15.39 3.50 7.39
N GLU A 283 15.30 4.44 8.34
CA GLU A 283 16.11 5.65 8.32
C GLU A 283 17.59 5.32 8.54
N THR A 284 18.47 6.08 7.92
CA THR A 284 19.92 6.06 8.24
C THR A 284 20.17 6.84 9.50
N GLU A 285 21.07 6.34 10.35
CA GLU A 285 21.52 7.04 11.57
C GLU A 285 22.23 8.36 11.24
#